data_ec354e32fa6471ec617ee8e00c837495
#
_entry.id   ec354e32fa6471ec617ee8e00c837495
#
_cell.length_a   1.000
_cell.length_b   1.000
_cell.length_c   1.000
_cell.angle_alpha   90.00
_cell.angle_beta   90.00
_cell.angle_gamma   90.00
#
_symmetry.space_group_name_H-M   'P 1'
#
loop_
_entity.id
_entity.type
_entity.pdbx_description
1 polymer ?
#
loop_
_entity_poly.entity_id
_entity_poly.type
_entity_poly.pdbx_seq_one_letter_code
_entity_poly.pdbx_strand_id
1 'polypeptide(L)'
;LSALQQLAASWQTEKIYQAGVRLVLAGKTNAGKSSLFNALLKEDRAIVSDIHGTPRDWLEAEADFKGIPVHIFDTAGLRAATDAIEVMGIRRSVELAEDADIVLYLIDGTTPPEDEDAAFIEQSAVPLIIVQTKADKGQMEPLSAALQRYPAVRLSSKTGAGLDMLIDTVAGLVTA
;
A
#
# COMPACT_ATOMS: atom_id res chain seq x y z
N LEU A 1 2.10 28.65 13.49
CA LEU A 1 2.89 27.46 13.84
C LEU A 1 4.14 27.91 14.59
N SER A 2 4.39 27.35 15.77
CA SER A 2 5.59 27.69 16.54
C SER A 2 6.85 27.19 15.84
N ALA A 3 7.99 27.84 16.08
CA ALA A 3 9.28 27.44 15.54
C ALA A 3 9.61 25.94 15.83
N LEU A 4 9.16 25.43 16.99
CA LEU A 4 9.30 24.03 17.37
C LEU A 4 8.46 23.09 16.49
N GLN A 5 7.27 23.49 16.06
CA GLN A 5 6.42 22.70 15.17
C GLN A 5 6.99 22.68 13.75
N GLN A 6 7.58 23.77 13.30
CA GLN A 6 8.29 23.85 12.02
C GLN A 6 9.56 22.98 12.03
N LEU A 7 10.32 23.00 13.12
CA LEU A 7 11.49 22.12 13.29
C LEU A 7 11.10 20.64 13.33
N ALA A 8 10.04 20.28 14.03
CA ALA A 8 9.54 18.91 14.09
C ALA A 8 9.06 18.41 12.72
N ALA A 9 8.36 19.27 11.96
CA ALA A 9 7.94 18.96 10.60
C ALA A 9 9.12 18.77 9.64
N SER A 10 10.15 19.63 9.73
CA SER A 10 11.36 19.51 8.91
C SER A 10 12.16 18.25 9.26
N TRP A 11 12.23 17.86 10.53
CA TRP A 11 12.88 16.64 10.99
C TRP A 11 12.17 15.38 10.49
N GLN A 12 10.85 15.35 10.49
CA GLN A 12 10.06 14.25 9.91
C GLN A 12 10.28 14.17 8.40
N THR A 13 10.29 15.28 7.72
CA THR A 13 10.54 15.34 6.27
C THR A 13 11.96 14.85 5.94
N GLU A 14 12.96 15.29 6.68
CA GLU A 14 14.34 14.87 6.48
C GLU A 14 14.56 13.37 6.75
N LYS A 15 13.91 12.84 7.80
CA LYS A 15 13.91 11.41 8.12
C LYS A 15 13.27 10.57 7.00
N ILE A 16 12.20 11.05 6.40
CA ILE A 16 11.50 10.40 5.29
C ILE A 16 12.41 10.32 4.05
N TYR A 17 13.11 11.40 3.72
CA TYR A 17 14.05 11.42 2.59
C TYR A 17 15.30 10.57 2.82
N GLN A 18 15.72 10.37 4.05
CA GLN A 18 16.88 9.54 4.38
C GLN A 18 16.54 8.07 4.59
N ALA A 19 15.48 7.76 5.35
CA ALA A 19 15.10 6.40 5.71
C ALA A 19 14.09 5.77 4.74
N GLY A 20 13.40 6.58 3.92
CA GLY A 20 12.32 6.13 3.04
C GLY A 20 10.99 5.91 3.78
N VAL A 21 9.94 5.78 2.99
CA VAL A 21 8.57 5.51 3.46
C VAL A 21 8.28 4.02 3.39
N ARG A 22 7.79 3.45 4.47
CA ARG A 22 7.35 2.05 4.52
C ARG A 22 5.91 1.95 4.05
N LEU A 23 5.70 1.34 2.90
CA LEU A 23 4.42 1.16 2.24
C LEU A 23 4.02 -0.31 2.25
N VAL A 24 2.94 -0.65 2.93
CA VAL A 24 2.46 -2.04 3.04
C VAL A 24 1.24 -2.24 2.17
N LEU A 25 1.25 -3.29 1.35
CA LEU A 25 0.09 -3.73 0.57
C LEU A 25 -0.73 -4.70 1.41
N ALA A 26 -1.96 -4.36 1.68
CA ALA A 26 -2.91 -5.19 2.41
C ALA A 26 -4.19 -5.39 1.60
N GLY A 27 -5.00 -6.37 1.98
CA GLY A 27 -6.24 -6.71 1.31
C GLY A 27 -6.42 -8.21 1.21
N LYS A 28 -7.61 -8.64 0.77
CA LYS A 28 -7.95 -10.05 0.63
C LYS A 28 -7.14 -10.75 -0.46
N THR A 29 -7.17 -12.06 -0.43
CA THR A 29 -6.68 -12.91 -1.54
C THR A 29 -7.36 -12.49 -2.84
N ASN A 30 -6.60 -12.41 -3.93
CA ASN A 30 -7.06 -11.98 -5.26
C ASN A 30 -7.52 -10.49 -5.37
N ALA A 31 -7.26 -9.66 -4.38
CA ALA A 31 -7.51 -8.22 -4.49
C ALA A 31 -6.56 -7.51 -5.48
N GLY A 32 -5.47 -8.16 -5.88
CA GLY A 32 -4.50 -7.63 -6.84
C GLY A 32 -3.20 -7.12 -6.24
N LYS A 33 -2.85 -7.53 -5.00
CA LYS A 33 -1.62 -7.11 -4.31
C LYS A 33 -0.35 -7.43 -5.09
N SER A 34 -0.16 -8.68 -5.49
CA SER A 34 1.02 -9.10 -6.27
C SER A 34 1.07 -8.44 -7.65
N SER A 35 -0.09 -8.25 -8.28
CA SER A 35 -0.17 -7.55 -9.58
C SER A 35 0.22 -6.08 -9.45
N LEU A 36 -0.21 -5.41 -8.41
CA LEU A 36 0.17 -4.01 -8.13
C LEU A 36 1.66 -3.92 -7.79
N PHE A 37 2.16 -4.81 -6.94
CA PHE A 37 3.58 -4.87 -6.60
C PHE A 37 4.44 -4.99 -7.86
N ASN A 38 4.13 -5.94 -8.75
CA ASN A 38 4.85 -6.11 -10.01
C ASN A 38 4.69 -4.91 -10.96
N ALA A 39 3.52 -4.28 -11.01
CA ALA A 39 3.31 -3.10 -11.83
C ALA A 39 4.14 -1.90 -11.35
N LEU A 40 4.25 -1.71 -10.06
CA LEU A 40 5.10 -0.66 -9.46
C LEU A 40 6.59 -0.92 -9.72
N LEU A 41 7.02 -2.18 -9.76
CA LEU A 41 8.40 -2.56 -10.08
C LEU A 41 8.77 -2.38 -11.55
N LYS A 42 7.82 -2.51 -12.48
CA LYS A 42 8.05 -2.36 -13.93
C LYS A 42 8.20 -0.91 -14.38
N GLU A 43 7.67 0.03 -13.63
CA GLU A 43 7.96 1.43 -13.83
C GLU A 43 9.47 1.63 -13.60
N ASP A 44 10.18 2.34 -14.48
CA ASP A 44 11.64 2.61 -14.42
C ASP A 44 12.12 3.28 -13.11
N ARG A 45 11.30 3.25 -12.10
CA ARG A 45 11.44 3.91 -10.80
C ARG A 45 11.79 2.94 -9.68
N ALA A 46 11.79 1.63 -9.95
CA ALA A 46 12.08 0.63 -8.93
C ALA A 46 13.54 0.19 -8.99
N ILE A 47 14.21 0.34 -7.87
CA ILE A 47 15.50 -0.31 -7.63
C ILE A 47 15.20 -1.61 -6.91
N VAL A 48 15.25 -2.72 -7.64
CA VAL A 48 15.15 -4.04 -7.02
C VAL A 48 16.48 -4.30 -6.30
N SER A 49 16.51 -4.15 -5.01
CA SER A 49 17.62 -4.65 -4.23
C SER A 49 17.37 -6.11 -3.89
N ASP A 50 18.06 -7.01 -4.58
CA ASP A 50 18.19 -8.40 -4.15
C ASP A 50 18.98 -8.42 -2.84
N ILE A 51 18.27 -8.27 -1.73
CA ILE A 51 18.88 -8.52 -0.43
C ILE A 51 18.98 -10.04 -0.28
N HIS A 52 20.08 -10.59 -0.74
CA HIS A 52 20.46 -11.97 -0.52
C HIS A 52 20.73 -12.21 0.97
N GLY A 53 20.05 -13.18 1.57
CA GLY A 53 20.56 -13.79 2.77
C GLY A 53 19.61 -14.23 3.87
N THR A 54 18.36 -13.81 3.93
CA THR A 54 17.38 -14.32 4.90
C THR A 54 16.07 -14.65 4.22
N PRO A 55 15.51 -15.88 4.45
CA PRO A 55 14.14 -16.16 3.99
C PRO A 55 13.20 -15.21 4.72
N ARG A 56 12.73 -14.19 4.02
CA ARG A 56 11.71 -13.27 4.53
C ARG A 56 10.35 -13.76 4.09
N ASP A 57 9.41 -13.69 5.01
CA ASP A 57 8.03 -14.08 4.79
C ASP A 57 7.23 -13.08 3.91
N TRP A 58 7.87 -12.09 3.31
CA TRP A 58 7.28 -11.07 2.45
C TRP A 58 8.24 -10.65 1.34
N LEU A 59 7.67 -10.15 0.25
CA LEU A 59 8.44 -9.51 -0.80
C LEU A 59 8.63 -8.04 -0.43
N GLU A 60 9.86 -7.58 -0.55
CA GLU A 60 10.26 -6.19 -0.33
C GLU A 60 10.89 -5.63 -1.61
N ALA A 61 10.53 -4.41 -1.96
CA ALA A 61 11.14 -3.68 -3.06
C ALA A 61 11.29 -2.20 -2.72
N GLU A 62 12.30 -1.58 -3.30
CA GLU A 62 12.49 -0.14 -3.21
C GLU A 62 12.04 0.53 -4.50
N ALA A 63 11.33 1.64 -4.36
CA ALA A 63 10.89 2.47 -5.47
C ALA A 63 11.10 3.94 -5.14
N ASP A 64 11.13 4.78 -6.17
CA ASP A 64 11.15 6.23 -6.03
C ASP A 64 9.78 6.79 -6.46
N PHE A 65 9.10 7.46 -5.54
CA PHE A 65 7.85 8.14 -5.79
C PHE A 65 8.07 9.66 -5.79
N LYS A 66 8.40 10.21 -6.95
CA LYS A 66 8.69 11.64 -7.14
C LYS A 66 9.80 12.18 -6.23
N GLY A 67 10.90 11.44 -6.14
CA GLY A 67 12.05 11.79 -5.30
C GLY A 67 11.93 11.31 -3.85
N ILE A 68 10.84 10.63 -3.49
CA ILE A 68 10.64 10.04 -2.16
C ILE A 68 11.00 8.55 -2.25
N PRO A 69 12.02 8.09 -1.51
CA PRO A 69 12.31 6.66 -1.42
C PRO A 69 11.16 5.93 -0.73
N VAL A 70 10.67 4.84 -1.33
CA VAL A 70 9.58 4.05 -0.80
C VAL A 70 9.99 2.59 -0.73
N HIS A 71 9.84 1.98 0.44
CA HIS A 71 9.98 0.55 0.64
C HIS A 71 8.61 -0.09 0.60
N ILE A 72 8.36 -0.93 -0.40
CA ILE A 72 7.08 -1.59 -0.63
C ILE A 72 7.14 -3.01 -0.11
N PHE A 73 6.21 -3.38 0.74
CA PHE A 73 6.09 -4.71 1.32
C PHE A 73 4.82 -5.39 0.80
N ASP A 74 4.97 -6.50 0.08
CA ASP A 74 3.86 -7.34 -0.35
C ASP A 74 3.69 -8.52 0.59
N THR A 75 2.61 -8.51 1.37
CA THR A 75 2.27 -9.59 2.32
C THR A 75 1.75 -10.84 1.63
N ALA A 76 1.34 -10.76 0.36
CA ALA A 76 0.85 -11.91 -0.42
C ALA A 76 1.95 -12.80 -0.98
N GLY A 77 3.23 -12.40 -0.89
CA GLY A 77 4.38 -13.24 -1.27
C GLY A 77 4.55 -14.51 -0.45
N LEU A 78 3.75 -14.68 0.59
CA LEU A 78 3.64 -15.87 1.45
C LEU A 78 2.79 -17.01 0.83
N ARG A 79 2.94 -17.28 -0.45
CA ARG A 79 2.31 -18.43 -1.06
C ARG A 79 3.07 -19.72 -0.75
N ALA A 80 2.85 -20.29 0.43
CA ALA A 80 3.05 -21.70 0.68
C ALA A 80 1.83 -22.25 1.42
N ALA A 81 0.94 -22.79 0.63
CA ALA A 81 0.02 -23.89 0.91
C ALA A 81 -0.22 -24.28 2.38
N THR A 82 -1.27 -23.75 3.02
CA THR A 82 -2.26 -24.47 3.88
C THR A 82 -3.16 -23.45 4.60
N ASP A 83 -4.40 -23.86 4.92
CA ASP A 83 -5.42 -23.00 5.57
C ASP A 83 -4.95 -22.36 6.90
N ALA A 84 -4.00 -22.98 7.60
CA ALA A 84 -3.36 -22.42 8.79
C ALA A 84 -2.46 -21.22 8.49
N ILE A 85 -1.96 -21.10 7.28
CA ILE A 85 -1.09 -20.00 6.82
C ILE A 85 -1.91 -18.75 6.51
N GLU A 86 -3.16 -18.91 6.11
CA GLU A 86 -4.07 -17.79 5.84
C GLU A 86 -4.34 -16.97 7.11
N VAL A 87 -4.56 -17.62 8.24
CA VAL A 87 -4.71 -16.97 9.55
C VAL A 87 -3.39 -16.33 10.02
N MET A 88 -2.25 -17.00 9.81
CA MET A 88 -0.92 -16.43 10.10
C MET A 88 -0.59 -15.26 9.14
N GLY A 89 -0.98 -15.35 7.88
CA GLY A 89 -0.81 -14.28 6.89
C GLY A 89 -1.59 -13.01 7.27
N ILE A 90 -2.80 -13.14 7.77
CA ILE A 90 -3.59 -12.01 8.27
C ILE A 90 -2.93 -11.37 9.50
N ARG A 91 -2.47 -12.16 10.47
CA ARG A 91 -1.76 -11.64 11.66
C ARG A 91 -0.47 -10.90 11.28
N ARG A 92 0.33 -11.46 10.38
CA ARG A 92 1.56 -10.81 9.89
C ARG A 92 1.28 -9.56 9.08
N SER A 93 0.19 -9.54 8.30
CA SER A 93 -0.26 -8.32 7.60
C SER A 93 -0.64 -7.22 8.58
N VAL A 94 -1.28 -7.57 9.70
CA VAL A 94 -1.60 -6.62 10.77
C VAL A 94 -0.32 -6.11 11.44
N GLU A 95 0.62 -6.98 11.79
CA GLU A 95 1.90 -6.60 12.40
C GLU A 95 2.73 -5.71 11.48
N LEU A 96 2.82 -6.05 10.18
CA LEU A 96 3.50 -5.22 9.19
C LEU A 96 2.80 -3.87 8.99
N ALA A 97 1.46 -3.86 9.03
CA ALA A 97 0.68 -2.63 8.91
C ALA A 97 0.88 -1.71 10.12
N GLU A 98 1.11 -2.26 11.31
CA GLU A 98 1.42 -1.46 12.51
C GLU A 98 2.78 -0.73 12.39
N ASP A 99 3.75 -1.33 11.73
CA ASP A 99 5.08 -0.74 11.48
C ASP A 99 5.16 0.08 10.19
N ALA A 100 4.09 0.13 9.41
CA ALA A 100 4.05 0.89 8.16
C ALA A 100 3.88 2.39 8.41
N ASP A 101 4.39 3.20 7.50
CA ASP A 101 4.08 4.63 7.45
C ASP A 101 2.77 4.88 6.71
N ILE A 102 2.49 4.08 5.68
CA ILE A 102 1.24 4.11 4.90
C ILE A 102 0.83 2.69 4.55
N VAL A 103 -0.46 2.42 4.63
CA VAL A 103 -1.07 1.18 4.16
C VAL A 103 -1.84 1.44 2.86
N LEU A 104 -1.57 0.66 1.83
CA LEU A 104 -2.43 0.55 0.65
C LEU A 104 -3.36 -0.64 0.85
N TYR A 105 -4.63 -0.37 1.08
CA TYR A 105 -5.63 -1.41 1.21
C TYR A 105 -6.33 -1.66 -0.12
N LEU A 106 -6.07 -2.83 -0.71
CA LEU A 106 -6.57 -3.19 -2.03
C LEU A 106 -7.92 -3.88 -1.94
N ILE A 107 -8.85 -3.38 -2.74
CA ILE A 107 -10.18 -3.97 -2.93
C ILE A 107 -10.36 -4.26 -4.43
N ASP A 108 -10.91 -5.42 -4.76
CA ASP A 108 -11.38 -5.69 -6.12
C ASP A 108 -12.51 -4.71 -6.43
N GLY A 109 -12.24 -3.74 -7.31
CA GLY A 109 -13.19 -2.67 -7.63
C GLY A 109 -14.43 -3.14 -8.41
N THR A 110 -14.45 -4.38 -8.87
CA THR A 110 -15.58 -4.98 -9.60
C THR A 110 -16.65 -5.59 -8.69
N THR A 111 -16.36 -5.68 -7.39
CA THR A 111 -17.28 -6.23 -6.38
C THR A 111 -17.50 -5.23 -5.24
N PRO A 112 -18.68 -5.25 -4.59
CA PRO A 112 -18.90 -4.40 -3.43
C PRO A 112 -17.89 -4.71 -2.31
N PRO A 113 -17.41 -3.69 -1.58
CA PRO A 113 -16.60 -3.92 -0.38
C PRO A 113 -17.38 -4.76 0.65
N GLU A 114 -16.67 -5.69 1.27
CA GLU A 114 -17.25 -6.52 2.33
C GLU A 114 -17.06 -5.88 3.71
N ASP A 115 -17.80 -6.37 4.71
CA ASP A 115 -17.73 -5.86 6.09
C ASP A 115 -16.32 -6.01 6.69
N GLU A 116 -15.58 -7.05 6.32
CA GLU A 116 -14.19 -7.25 6.75
C GLU A 116 -13.24 -6.19 6.19
N ASP A 117 -13.47 -5.72 4.97
CA ASP A 117 -12.71 -4.64 4.36
C ASP A 117 -12.93 -3.34 5.15
N ALA A 118 -14.17 -3.02 5.44
CA ALA A 118 -14.53 -1.85 6.24
C ALA A 118 -13.94 -1.93 7.66
N ALA A 119 -14.02 -3.07 8.31
CA ALA A 119 -13.47 -3.28 9.64
C ALA A 119 -11.95 -3.05 9.68
N PHE A 120 -11.20 -3.59 8.72
CA PHE A 120 -9.77 -3.38 8.64
C PHE A 120 -9.42 -1.90 8.44
N ILE A 121 -10.10 -1.25 7.49
CA ILE A 121 -9.85 0.16 7.15
C ILE A 121 -10.15 1.06 8.35
N GLU A 122 -11.27 0.86 9.03
CA GLU A 122 -11.68 1.68 10.17
C GLU A 122 -10.82 1.49 11.41
N GLN A 123 -10.22 0.31 11.58
CA GLN A 123 -9.34 -0.01 12.71
C GLN A 123 -7.88 0.37 12.47
N SER A 124 -7.52 0.82 11.28
CA SER A 124 -6.14 1.19 10.99
C SER A 124 -5.70 2.40 11.82
N ALA A 125 -4.63 2.23 12.59
CA ALA A 125 -3.97 3.30 13.32
C ALA A 125 -2.97 4.09 12.45
N VAL A 126 -2.73 3.63 11.23
CA VAL A 126 -1.76 4.17 10.27
C VAL A 126 -2.52 4.81 9.12
N PRO A 127 -2.02 5.91 8.52
CA PRO A 127 -2.59 6.48 7.31
C PRO A 127 -2.80 5.42 6.23
N LEU A 128 -3.97 5.42 5.60
CA LEU A 128 -4.39 4.38 4.69
C LEU A 128 -4.99 4.99 3.42
N ILE A 129 -4.65 4.39 2.27
CA ILE A 129 -5.24 4.69 0.97
C ILE A 129 -6.01 3.46 0.51
N ILE A 130 -7.26 3.64 0.12
CA ILE A 130 -8.06 2.59 -0.51
C ILE A 130 -7.68 2.51 -1.98
N VAL A 131 -7.31 1.33 -2.45
CA VAL A 131 -6.97 1.09 -3.84
C VAL A 131 -8.01 0.15 -4.45
N GLN A 132 -8.89 0.70 -5.29
CA GLN A 132 -9.83 -0.10 -6.07
C GLN A 132 -9.13 -0.61 -7.33
N THR A 133 -8.84 -1.90 -7.37
CA THR A 133 -8.12 -2.55 -8.46
C THR A 133 -9.04 -2.99 -9.59
N LYS A 134 -8.46 -3.47 -10.69
CA LYS A 134 -9.17 -4.02 -11.85
C LYS A 134 -10.08 -3.02 -12.58
N ALA A 135 -9.67 -1.77 -12.63
CA ALA A 135 -10.41 -0.70 -13.32
C ALA A 135 -10.58 -0.96 -14.83
N ASP A 136 -9.74 -1.83 -15.42
CA ASP A 136 -9.83 -2.26 -16.81
C ASP A 136 -11.04 -3.17 -17.12
N LYS A 137 -11.69 -3.72 -16.10
CA LYS A 137 -12.83 -4.62 -16.27
C LYS A 137 -14.19 -3.89 -16.45
N GLY A 138 -14.19 -2.57 -16.50
CA GLY A 138 -15.35 -1.75 -16.82
C GLY A 138 -16.02 -1.12 -15.60
N GLN A 139 -17.17 -1.62 -15.17
CA GLN A 139 -17.93 -0.98 -14.09
C GLN A 139 -17.27 -1.22 -12.73
N MET A 140 -17.04 -0.12 -12.01
CA MET A 140 -16.50 -0.12 -10.67
C MET A 140 -17.61 0.06 -9.65
N GLU A 141 -17.60 -0.76 -8.61
CA GLU A 141 -18.53 -0.60 -7.50
C GLU A 141 -18.20 0.63 -6.65
N PRO A 142 -19.18 1.38 -6.20
CA PRO A 142 -18.95 2.54 -5.35
C PRO A 142 -18.50 2.11 -3.94
N LEU A 143 -17.68 2.93 -3.31
CA LEU A 143 -17.37 2.80 -1.90
C LEU A 143 -18.57 3.22 -1.06
N SER A 144 -18.79 2.52 0.06
CA SER A 144 -19.80 2.93 1.04
C SER A 144 -19.51 4.32 1.59
N ALA A 145 -20.54 5.00 2.11
CA ALA A 145 -20.40 6.33 2.68
C ALA A 145 -19.32 6.40 3.79
N ALA A 146 -19.19 5.36 4.60
CA ALA A 146 -18.16 5.26 5.63
C ALA A 146 -16.74 5.22 5.05
N LEU A 147 -16.55 4.58 3.91
CA LEU A 147 -15.24 4.45 3.26
C LEU A 147 -14.87 5.66 2.39
N GLN A 148 -15.85 6.44 1.95
CA GLN A 148 -15.60 7.63 1.13
C GLN A 148 -14.80 8.73 1.83
N ARG A 149 -14.70 8.68 3.14
CA ARG A 149 -13.87 9.62 3.94
C ARG A 149 -12.37 9.36 3.82
N TYR A 150 -11.97 8.21 3.32
CA TYR A 150 -10.56 7.85 3.11
C TYR A 150 -10.10 8.24 1.71
N PRO A 151 -8.82 8.60 1.52
CA PRO A 151 -8.29 8.77 0.19
C PRO A 151 -8.40 7.45 -0.58
N ALA A 152 -8.88 7.53 -1.81
CA ALA A 152 -9.11 6.37 -2.65
C ALA A 152 -8.63 6.60 -4.07
N VAL A 153 -8.05 5.57 -4.67
CA VAL A 153 -7.56 5.57 -6.05
C VAL A 153 -8.11 4.37 -6.79
N ARG A 154 -8.56 4.57 -8.02
CA ARG A 154 -8.94 3.50 -8.94
C ARG A 154 -7.79 3.24 -9.91
N LEU A 155 -7.39 1.99 -10.04
CA LEU A 155 -6.29 1.64 -10.92
C LEU A 155 -6.46 0.27 -11.58
N SER A 156 -5.70 0.08 -12.66
CA SER A 156 -5.49 -1.21 -13.29
C SER A 156 -3.99 -1.51 -13.35
N SER A 157 -3.55 -2.52 -12.66
CA SER A 157 -2.18 -3.02 -12.76
C SER A 157 -1.87 -3.58 -14.16
N LYS A 158 -2.88 -4.00 -14.89
CA LYS A 158 -2.76 -4.55 -16.23
C LYS A 158 -2.47 -3.47 -17.26
N THR A 159 -3.17 -2.34 -17.21
CA THR A 159 -3.03 -1.25 -18.19
C THR A 159 -2.12 -0.12 -17.72
N GLY A 160 -1.82 -0.05 -16.44
CA GLY A 160 -1.10 1.06 -15.82
C GLY A 160 -1.97 2.26 -15.49
N ALA A 161 -3.26 2.24 -15.84
CA ALA A 161 -4.17 3.34 -15.54
C ALA A 161 -4.30 3.54 -14.02
N GLY A 162 -4.17 4.78 -13.56
CA GLY A 162 -4.28 5.17 -12.15
C GLY A 162 -3.01 5.01 -11.32
N LEU A 163 -1.93 4.42 -11.84
CA LEU A 163 -0.66 4.28 -11.12
C LEU A 163 -0.04 5.64 -10.78
N ASP A 164 -0.05 6.57 -11.70
CA ASP A 164 0.47 7.93 -11.45
C ASP A 164 -0.33 8.65 -10.37
N MET A 165 -1.65 8.47 -10.35
CA MET A 165 -2.51 9.03 -9.30
C MET A 165 -2.22 8.41 -7.94
N LEU A 166 -1.93 7.11 -7.88
CA LEU A 166 -1.52 6.43 -6.65
C LEU A 166 -0.22 7.02 -6.12
N ILE A 167 0.78 7.17 -6.99
CA ILE A 167 2.07 7.76 -6.64
C ILE A 167 1.89 9.19 -6.13
N ASP A 168 1.07 10.00 -6.80
CA ASP A 168 0.75 11.37 -6.37
C ASP A 168 0.07 11.41 -5.01
N THR A 169 -0.86 10.50 -4.77
CA THR A 169 -1.59 10.41 -3.51
C THR A 169 -0.67 10.02 -2.35
N VAL A 170 0.22 9.05 -2.56
CA VAL A 170 1.23 8.66 -1.56
C VAL A 170 2.17 9.83 -1.28
N ALA A 171 2.72 10.45 -2.32
CA ALA A 171 3.61 11.61 -2.16
C ALA A 171 2.92 12.77 -1.42
N GLY A 172 1.66 13.04 -1.73
CA GLY A 172 0.87 14.06 -1.05
C GLY A 172 0.65 13.79 0.44
N LEU A 173 0.42 12.54 0.83
CA LEU A 173 0.27 12.17 2.25
C LEU A 173 1.58 12.30 3.04
N VAL A 174 2.71 12.03 2.39
CA VAL A 174 4.04 12.08 3.02
C VAL A 174 4.51 13.51 3.22
N THR A 175 4.13 14.43 2.32
CA THR A 175 4.58 15.83 2.32
C THR A 175 3.57 16.81 2.93
N ALA A 176 2.44 16.31 3.39
CA ALA A 176 1.36 17.14 3.95
C ALA A 176 1.65 17.69 5.38
#